data_e8790010797b4d0d2d1531bbecd44f35
#
_entry.id   e8790010797b4d0d2d1531bbecd44f35
#
_cell.length_a   1.000
_cell.length_b   1.000
_cell.length_c   1.000
_cell.angle_alpha   90.00
_cell.angle_beta   90.00
_cell.angle_gamma   90.00
#
_symmetry.space_group_name_H-M   'P 1'
#
loop_
_entity.id
_entity.type
_entity.pdbx_description
1 polymer ?
#
loop_
_entity_poly.entity_id
_entity_poly.type
_entity_poly.pdbx_seq_one_letter_code
_entity_poly.pdbx_strand_id
1 'polypeptide(L)'
;MNKIILTGRTTKDAELGFIGTTGTPKMTFTLAVERNYQKDKNNKKVDFINCEMLGQHTEKLCQYVTKGKSILVEGELNIDQYEKDGEKRSYTKVKVDRLEFLAGSNNTESKSNDKVLEFDNFQEVGNDDIPF
;
A
#
# COMPACT_ATOMS: atom_id res chain seq x y z
N MET A 1 -18.36 2.23 -11.95
CA MET A 1 -17.11 1.49 -11.69
C MET A 1 -16.30 2.19 -10.61
N ASN A 2 -15.78 1.43 -9.68
CA ASN A 2 -14.99 1.98 -8.58
C ASN A 2 -13.66 1.25 -8.55
N LYS A 3 -12.62 1.88 -9.06
CA LYS A 3 -11.32 1.27 -9.17
C LYS A 3 -10.25 2.30 -8.85
N ILE A 4 -9.35 1.94 -7.95
CA ILE A 4 -8.26 2.81 -7.59
C ILE A 4 -6.97 1.99 -7.59
N ILE A 5 -5.91 2.59 -8.07
CA ILE A 5 -4.59 1.94 -8.11
C ILE A 5 -3.60 2.94 -7.53
N LEU A 6 -2.86 2.49 -6.52
CA LEU A 6 -1.91 3.36 -5.84
C LEU A 6 -0.58 2.66 -5.67
N THR A 7 0.48 3.43 -5.75
CA THR A 7 1.79 2.95 -5.34
C THR A 7 2.28 3.85 -4.23
N GLY A 8 3.00 3.27 -3.30
CA GLY A 8 3.53 4.04 -2.18
C GLY A 8 4.31 3.17 -1.24
N ARG A 9 4.59 3.71 -0.08
CA ARG A 9 5.34 2.99 0.94
C ARG A 9 4.51 2.85 2.19
N THR A 10 4.64 1.70 2.83
CA THR A 10 3.95 1.49 4.09
C THR A 10 4.59 2.36 5.17
N THR A 11 3.77 2.89 6.06
CA THR A 11 4.28 3.76 7.11
C THR A 11 4.65 3.00 8.36
N LYS A 12 4.10 1.80 8.52
CA LYS A 12 4.41 0.94 9.65
C LYS A 12 4.05 -0.48 9.25
N ASP A 13 4.35 -1.42 10.13
CA ASP A 13 4.00 -2.82 9.87
C ASP A 13 2.50 -2.97 9.77
N ALA A 14 2.06 -3.83 8.87
CA ALA A 14 0.64 -4.11 8.75
C ALA A 14 0.15 -4.84 9.99
N GLU A 15 -1.12 -4.62 10.31
CA GLU A 15 -1.74 -5.23 11.46
C GLU A 15 -2.77 -6.24 11.02
N LEU A 16 -2.79 -7.37 11.68
CA LEU A 16 -3.74 -8.43 11.37
C LEU A 16 -4.82 -8.48 12.43
N GLY A 17 -6.06 -8.45 12.00
CA GLY A 17 -7.18 -8.61 12.88
C GLY A 17 -8.15 -9.60 12.29
N PHE A 18 -9.26 -9.81 12.97
CA PHE A 18 -10.26 -10.74 12.50
C PHE A 18 -11.64 -10.12 12.65
N ILE A 19 -12.48 -10.34 11.67
CA ILE A 19 -13.84 -9.81 11.73
C ILE A 19 -14.63 -10.64 12.73
N GLY A 20 -15.22 -9.98 13.71
CA GLY A 20 -15.83 -10.67 14.83
C GLY A 20 -16.93 -11.65 14.47
N THR A 21 -17.72 -11.34 13.46
CA THR A 21 -18.86 -12.20 13.14
C THR A 21 -18.46 -13.43 12.31
N THR A 22 -17.47 -13.28 11.45
CA THR A 22 -17.12 -14.36 10.53
C THR A 22 -15.76 -14.97 10.81
N GLY A 23 -14.92 -14.26 11.59
CA GLY A 23 -13.56 -14.74 11.82
C GLY A 23 -12.64 -14.54 10.64
N THR A 24 -13.07 -13.80 9.65
CA THR A 24 -12.25 -13.58 8.46
C THR A 24 -11.05 -12.71 8.79
N PRO A 25 -9.85 -13.12 8.38
CA PRO A 25 -8.67 -12.30 8.62
C PRO A 25 -8.74 -10.98 7.86
N LYS A 26 -8.31 -9.94 8.51
CA LYS A 26 -8.29 -8.61 7.91
C LYS A 26 -6.95 -7.96 8.19
N MET A 27 -6.26 -7.55 7.14
CA MET A 27 -4.99 -6.88 7.26
C MET A 27 -5.20 -5.40 6.99
N THR A 28 -4.68 -4.55 7.87
CA THR A 28 -4.77 -3.11 7.68
C THR A 28 -3.39 -2.50 7.68
N PHE A 29 -3.23 -1.48 6.88
CA PHE A 29 -1.96 -0.76 6.82
C PHE A 29 -2.22 0.62 6.23
N THR A 30 -1.25 1.50 6.41
CA THR A 30 -1.33 2.86 5.90
C THR A 30 -0.26 3.05 4.84
N LEU A 31 -0.66 3.59 3.71
CA LEU A 31 0.22 3.78 2.58
C LEU A 31 0.52 5.26 2.41
N ALA A 32 1.79 5.61 2.30
CA ALA A 32 2.21 6.97 2.03
C ALA A 32 2.37 7.12 0.53
N VAL A 33 1.52 7.95 -0.06
CA VAL A 33 1.46 8.12 -1.51
C VAL A 33 1.84 9.54 -1.85
N GLU A 34 2.86 9.69 -2.67
CA GLU A 34 3.27 11.02 -3.11
C GLU A 34 2.35 11.50 -4.21
N ARG A 35 2.07 12.77 -4.19
CA ARG A 35 1.24 13.34 -5.23
C ARG A 35 1.99 13.37 -6.55
N ASN A 36 1.26 13.17 -7.64
CA ASN A 36 1.89 13.10 -8.95
C ASN A 36 2.58 14.39 -9.34
N TYR A 37 2.03 15.50 -8.93
CA TYR A 37 2.60 16.79 -9.24
C TYR A 37 3.09 17.48 -7.96
N GLN A 38 4.34 17.88 -7.97
CA GLN A 38 4.93 18.59 -6.85
C GLN A 38 5.43 19.92 -7.36
N LYS A 39 4.77 20.98 -6.92
CA LYS A 39 5.15 22.32 -7.34
C LYS A 39 6.50 22.69 -6.76
N ASP A 40 6.76 22.30 -5.54
CA ASP A 40 8.00 22.62 -4.85
C ASP A 40 8.65 21.30 -4.40
N LYS A 41 9.76 20.97 -5.01
CA LYS A 41 10.43 19.71 -4.71
C LYS A 41 10.97 19.63 -3.30
N ASN A 42 11.18 20.79 -2.68
CA ASN A 42 11.67 20.81 -1.31
C ASN A 42 10.55 20.64 -0.29
N ASN A 43 9.30 20.71 -0.75
CA ASN A 43 8.16 20.67 0.13
C ASN A 43 7.15 19.68 -0.45
N LYS A 44 7.55 18.43 -0.51
CA LYS A 44 6.71 17.40 -1.11
C LYS A 44 5.50 17.11 -0.26
N LYS A 45 4.38 16.87 -0.92
CA LYS A 45 3.16 16.52 -0.25
C LYS A 45 2.91 15.04 -0.40
N VAL A 46 2.55 14.42 0.70
CA VAL A 46 2.30 12.99 0.76
C VAL A 46 0.94 12.79 1.39
N ASP A 47 0.14 11.92 0.80
CA ASP A 47 -1.15 11.57 1.36
C ASP A 47 -1.04 10.23 2.05
N PHE A 48 -1.60 10.13 3.24
CA PHE A 48 -1.59 8.89 3.99
C PHE A 48 -2.93 8.22 3.82
N ILE A 49 -2.94 7.05 3.21
CA ILE A 49 -4.16 6.39 2.82
C ILE A 49 -4.31 5.09 3.57
N ASN A 50 -5.44 4.93 4.23
CA ASN A 50 -5.74 3.71 4.97
C ASN A 50 -6.17 2.63 4.01
N CYS A 51 -5.58 1.45 4.15
CA CYS A 51 -5.88 0.32 3.29
C CYS A 51 -6.27 -0.88 4.13
N GLU A 52 -7.17 -1.69 3.59
CA GLU A 52 -7.53 -2.92 4.26
C GLU A 52 -7.71 -4.02 3.23
N MET A 53 -7.38 -5.23 3.61
CA MET A 53 -7.46 -6.38 2.73
C MET A 53 -8.00 -7.55 3.52
N LEU A 54 -8.97 -8.25 2.95
CA LEU A 54 -9.66 -9.33 3.64
C LEU A 54 -9.32 -10.66 3.00
N GLY A 55 -9.36 -11.72 3.79
CA GLY A 55 -9.21 -13.06 3.26
C GLY A 55 -8.15 -13.85 3.97
N GLN A 56 -8.19 -15.18 3.76
CA GLN A 56 -7.25 -16.07 4.43
C GLN A 56 -5.80 -15.80 4.04
N HIS A 57 -5.61 -15.36 2.82
CA HIS A 57 -4.24 -15.10 2.35
C HIS A 57 -3.57 -13.95 3.09
N THR A 58 -4.34 -13.10 3.76
CA THR A 58 -3.74 -11.97 4.46
C THR A 58 -2.94 -12.40 5.67
N GLU A 59 -3.24 -13.57 6.23
CA GLU A 59 -2.48 -14.05 7.37
C GLU A 59 -1.01 -14.27 7.02
N LYS A 60 -0.76 -14.83 5.85
CA LYS A 60 0.61 -15.02 5.40
C LYS A 60 1.20 -13.73 4.87
N LEU A 61 0.38 -12.98 4.16
CA LEU A 61 0.85 -11.76 3.52
C LEU A 61 1.27 -10.71 4.55
N CYS A 62 0.58 -10.67 5.67
CA CYS A 62 0.80 -9.64 6.68
C CYS A 62 2.25 -9.58 7.16
N GLN A 63 2.90 -10.73 7.25
CA GLN A 63 4.28 -10.76 7.75
C GLN A 63 5.26 -10.12 6.77
N TYR A 64 4.86 -9.96 5.52
CA TYR A 64 5.72 -9.35 4.51
C TYR A 64 5.42 -7.88 4.29
N VAL A 65 4.28 -7.39 4.79
CA VAL A 65 3.92 -5.98 4.63
C VAL A 65 4.43 -5.24 5.85
N THR A 66 5.73 -4.99 5.83
CA THR A 66 6.40 -4.34 6.96
C THR A 66 6.69 -2.89 6.60
N LYS A 67 7.07 -2.14 7.62
CA LYS A 67 7.32 -0.71 7.47
C LYS A 67 8.32 -0.42 6.35
N GLY A 68 8.00 0.57 5.53
CA GLY A 68 8.92 1.02 4.49
C GLY A 68 8.90 0.24 3.21
N LYS A 69 7.96 -0.68 3.06
CA LYS A 69 7.87 -1.45 1.83
C LYS A 69 7.21 -0.66 0.72
N SER A 70 7.78 -0.74 -0.46
CA SER A 70 7.17 -0.15 -1.66
C SER A 70 6.21 -1.17 -2.24
N ILE A 71 4.95 -0.79 -2.33
CA ILE A 71 3.93 -1.71 -2.83
C ILE A 71 2.98 -1.00 -3.76
N LEU A 72 2.31 -1.80 -4.55
CA LEU A 72 1.22 -1.35 -5.41
C LEU A 72 -0.05 -2.01 -4.91
N VAL A 73 -1.10 -1.22 -4.74
CA VAL A 73 -2.39 -1.76 -4.34
C VAL A 73 -3.42 -1.40 -5.38
N GLU A 74 -4.34 -2.31 -5.60
CA GLU A 74 -5.44 -2.12 -6.52
C GLU A 74 -6.71 -2.53 -5.81
N GLY A 75 -7.73 -1.71 -5.89
CA GLY A 75 -8.96 -2.02 -5.20
C GLY A 75 -10.01 -0.96 -5.46
N GLU A 76 -10.83 -0.73 -4.45
CA GLU A 76 -11.90 0.25 -4.58
C GLU A 76 -11.84 1.22 -3.42
N LEU A 77 -12.31 2.43 -3.67
CA LEU A 77 -12.33 3.47 -2.67
C LEU A 77 -13.66 3.40 -1.93
N ASN A 78 -13.60 3.32 -0.62
CA ASN A 78 -14.78 3.30 0.22
C ASN A 78 -14.73 4.47 1.18
N ILE A 79 -15.86 5.10 1.37
CA ILE A 79 -15.99 6.17 2.35
C ILE A 79 -17.12 5.80 3.27
N ASP A 80 -16.79 5.49 4.52
CA ASP A 80 -17.77 5.11 5.52
C ASP A 80 -18.12 6.33 6.35
N GLN A 81 -19.38 6.47 6.66
CA GLN A 81 -19.83 7.57 7.49
C GLN A 81 -20.24 7.05 8.84
N TYR A 82 -19.89 7.79 9.87
CA TYR A 82 -20.22 7.40 11.22
C TYR A 82 -20.47 8.65 12.06
N GLU A 83 -21.06 8.47 13.23
CA GLU A 83 -21.34 9.54 14.14
C GLU A 83 -20.48 9.40 15.37
N LYS A 84 -19.86 10.48 15.78
CA LYS A 84 -19.09 10.48 16.99
C LYS A 84 -19.40 11.79 17.73
N ASP A 85 -19.87 11.67 18.98
CA ASP A 85 -20.19 12.83 19.80
C ASP A 85 -21.19 13.75 19.12
N GLY A 86 -22.14 13.17 18.39
CA GLY A 86 -23.15 13.94 17.73
C GLY A 86 -22.76 14.56 16.42
N GLU A 87 -21.51 14.33 16.00
CA GLU A 87 -21.01 14.89 14.76
C GLU A 87 -20.85 13.79 13.72
N LYS A 88 -21.22 14.12 12.50
CA LYS A 88 -21.05 13.19 11.40
C LYS A 88 -19.60 13.25 10.90
N ARG A 89 -19.01 12.10 10.78
CA ARG A 89 -17.63 12.00 10.30
C ARG A 89 -17.54 10.98 9.21
N SER A 90 -16.48 11.07 8.41
CA SER A 90 -16.28 10.11 7.35
C SER A 90 -14.90 9.49 7.50
N TYR A 91 -14.79 8.25 7.08
CA TYR A 91 -13.54 7.51 7.12
C TYR A 91 -13.29 6.95 5.73
N THR A 92 -12.20 7.39 5.12
CA THR A 92 -11.86 6.99 3.76
C THR A 92 -10.84 5.89 3.80
N LYS A 93 -11.09 4.82 3.07
CA LYS A 93 -10.15 3.71 3.01
C LYS A 93 -10.17 3.10 1.62
N VAL A 94 -9.14 2.34 1.32
CA VAL A 94 -9.07 1.57 0.09
C VAL A 94 -9.23 0.11 0.46
N LYS A 95 -10.23 -0.52 -0.12
CA LYS A 95 -10.44 -1.95 0.07
C LYS A 95 -9.63 -2.64 -1.01
N VAL A 96 -8.53 -3.26 -0.61
CA VAL A 96 -7.55 -3.80 -1.54
C VAL A 96 -7.95 -5.16 -2.05
N ASP A 97 -7.97 -5.31 -3.37
CA ASP A 97 -8.22 -6.60 -4.00
C ASP A 97 -6.92 -7.27 -4.37
N ARG A 98 -5.91 -6.48 -4.68
CA ARG A 98 -4.65 -7.02 -5.17
C ARG A 98 -3.50 -6.15 -4.66
N LEU A 99 -2.46 -6.81 -4.20
CA LEU A 99 -1.29 -6.14 -3.67
C LEU A 99 -0.05 -6.75 -4.28
N GLU A 100 0.87 -5.92 -4.74
CA GLU A 100 2.12 -6.39 -5.30
C GLU A 100 3.28 -5.65 -4.67
N PHE A 101 4.36 -6.35 -4.41
CA PHE A 101 5.56 -5.73 -3.90
C PHE A 101 6.39 -5.23 -5.05
N LEU A 102 6.83 -3.97 -4.94
CA LEU A 102 7.64 -3.38 -5.99
C LEU A 102 9.10 -3.61 -5.69
N ALA A 103 9.85 -3.82 -6.72
CA ALA A 103 11.27 -4.04 -6.55
C ALA A 103 11.90 -2.73 -6.09
N GLY A 104 13.00 -2.85 -5.45
CA GLY A 104 13.60 -1.75 -5.15
C GLY A 104 14.16 -1.46 -4.06
N SER A 105 14.31 -0.62 -3.73
CA SER A 105 14.84 -0.19 -2.75
C SER A 105 15.38 -0.96 -1.83
N ASN A 106 15.54 -1.49 -1.59
CA ASN A 106 16.21 -2.09 -0.61
C ASN A 106 16.68 -3.19 -0.71
N ASN A 107 16.84 -3.28 -0.99
CA ASN A 107 17.25 -4.05 -1.04
C ASN A 107 18.00 -4.76 -0.72
N THR A 108 18.24 -4.85 -0.67
CA THR A 108 19.02 -5.34 -0.37
C THR A 108 19.03 -6.57 -0.15
N GLU A 109 18.71 -7.04 -0.08
CA GLU A 109 18.78 -8.10 0.04
C GLU A 109 18.66 -8.70 -0.80
N SER A 110 18.54 -8.57 -1.36
CA SER A 110 18.50 -9.05 -2.07
C SER A 110 19.09 -9.70 -2.61
N LYS A 111 19.43 -9.91 -2.79
CA LYS A 111 19.94 -10.43 -3.27
C LYS A 111 19.61 -11.25 -3.62
N SER A 112 19.20 -11.54 -3.73
CA SER A 112 18.86 -12.19 -4.11
C SER A 112 18.55 -12.30 -4.84
N ASN A 113 18.36 -12.03 -5.21
CA ASN A 113 18.09 -12.12 -6.01
C ASN A 113 18.47 -12.19 -6.88
N ASP A 114 18.91 -12.12 -7.16
CA ASP A 114 19.33 -12.10 -8.02
C ASP A 114 18.89 -12.42 -8.92
N LYS A 115 18.31 -12.79 -9.24
CA LYS A 115 17.76 -13.00 -10.03
C LYS A 115 16.99 -12.25 -10.44
N VAL A 116 16.63 -11.86 -10.15
CA VAL A 116 15.98 -11.15 -10.49
C VAL A 116 16.38 -10.34 -11.15
N LEU A 117 17.01 -10.14 -11.33
CA LEU A 117 17.48 -9.38 -11.88
C LEU A 117 17.38 -9.28 -13.00
N GLU A 118 17.12 -9.74 -13.47
CA GLU A 118 17.00 -9.64 -14.42
C GLU A 118 16.09 -8.94 -14.82
N PHE A 119 15.43 -8.74 -14.65
CA PHE A 119 14.59 -7.93 -15.07
C PHE A 119 14.83 -6.83 -14.74
N ASP A 120 15.30 -6.69 -14.10
CA ASP A 120 15.61 -5.66 -13.75
C ASP A 120 16.20 -4.99 -14.51
N ASN A 121 16.49 -5.20 -15.21
CA ASN A 121 17.06 -4.55 -15.93
C ASN A 121 16.22 -3.87 -16.58
N PHE A 122 15.50 -3.87 -16.66
CA PHE A 122 14.75 -3.12 -17.13
C PHE A 122 14.43 -2.27 -16.44
N GLN A 123 14.63 -2.43 -15.75
CA GLN A 123 14.48 -1.70 -15.10
C GLN A 123 15.02 -0.80 -14.95
N GLU A 124 15.66 -0.66 -15.21
CA GLU A 124 16.15 0.20 -15.06
C GLU A 124 15.89 0.96 -15.58
N VAL A 125 15.41 0.88 -16.22
CA VAL A 125 15.03 1.58 -16.69
C VAL A 125 14.35 2.09 -16.31
N GLY A 126 14.34 1.99 -15.97
CA GLY A 126 13.78 2.56 -15.73
C GLY A 126 13.60 2.98 -14.88
N ASN A 127 13.82 2.76 -14.32
CA ASN A 127 13.65 3.20 -13.47
C ASN A 127 13.76 4.17 -13.15
N ASP A 128 14.11 4.45 -13.26
CA ASP A 128 14.34 5.39 -12.90
C ASP A 128 13.74 6.32 -13.45
N ASP A 129 13.60 6.36 -14.17
CA ASP A 129 13.02 7.20 -14.72
C ASP A 129 11.74 7.26 -14.58
N ILE A 130 11.42 6.54 -14.14
CA ILE A 130 10.30 6.49 -13.95
C ILE A 130 9.97 7.26 -13.10
N PRO A 131 9.45 7.92 -13.24
CA PRO A 131 9.32 8.80 -12.39
C PRO A 131 8.26 8.56 -11.61
N PHE A 132 8.11 8.44 -10.80
CA PHE A 132 7.15 8.54 -9.90
C PHE A 132 7.74 8.45 -8.56
#